data_454f37f1c2d8114ebae6e49955e80967
#
_entry.id   454f37f1c2d8114ebae6e49955e80967
#
_cell.length_a   1.000
_cell.length_b   1.000
_cell.length_c   1.000
_cell.angle_alpha   90.00
_cell.angle_beta   90.00
_cell.angle_gamma   90.00
#
_symmetry.space_group_name_H-M   'P 1'
#
loop_
_entity.id
_entity.type
_entity.pdbx_description
1 polymer ?
#
loop_
_entity_poly.entity_id
_entity_poly.type
_entity_poly.pdbx_seq_one_letter_code
_entity_poly.pdbx_strand_id
1 'polypeptide(L)'
;MSASLVGSEMCIRDRMITIRVEGDEWEPSIDRTPGVVREIGASPEEIIAKIREAGIVGMGGAGYPTPIKTAVPADKKVDCLIVNGIECEPYLTADDRLMVEKAEQIIVGAKILNKALGIQNAIIAVDENKPAAIEVLRKITRSYVGVNVQVMKTKYPQGAEKQLIEAVTGREVPSGKLPADVGCIVQNVGTVNAVYEAVQKNKPLFERVVTVSGDAAETPSNFMVRIGTPASFLISKVHGNPAEIGKIIFGGPMMGTSAVNINAPITKLSSGILLFKDDISFKPEETVCIRCGKCVEACPVGLMPFAIASQVRDGDYHEMKKLHVLDCIECGSCAYICPARIPLLDYCKLGKYELKKSK
;
A
#
# COMPACT_ATOMS: atom_id res chain seq x y z
N MET A 1 13.46 30.23 -3.11
CA MET A 1 12.43 29.29 -3.55
C MET A 1 11.14 30.03 -3.85
N SER A 2 10.62 29.95 -5.07
CA SER A 2 9.26 30.40 -5.35
C SER A 2 8.36 29.15 -5.39
N ALA A 3 7.38 29.07 -4.52
CA ALA A 3 6.35 28.04 -4.57
C ALA A 3 5.06 28.68 -5.08
N SER A 4 4.45 28.08 -6.11
CA SER A 4 3.14 28.50 -6.58
C SER A 4 2.10 27.41 -6.33
N LEU A 5 0.94 27.78 -5.78
CA LEU A 5 -0.19 26.89 -5.65
C LEU A 5 -0.87 26.77 -7.02
N VAL A 6 -0.85 25.55 -7.59
CA VAL A 6 -1.57 25.23 -8.82
C VAL A 6 -2.82 24.45 -8.42
N GLY A 7 -3.98 25.09 -8.47
CA GLY A 7 -5.26 24.40 -8.33
C GLY A 7 -5.61 23.69 -9.62
N SER A 8 -5.85 22.38 -9.60
CA SER A 8 -6.48 21.66 -10.71
C SER A 8 -7.97 21.55 -10.44
N GLU A 9 -8.80 22.03 -11.38
CA GLU A 9 -10.23 21.75 -11.36
C GLU A 9 -10.46 20.29 -11.76
N MET A 10 -10.64 19.44 -10.76
CA MET A 10 -11.03 18.05 -10.98
C MET A 10 -12.24 17.69 -10.10
N CYS A 11 -12.93 16.61 -10.46
CA CYS A 11 -14.07 16.06 -9.72
C CYS A 11 -13.84 16.08 -8.21
N ILE A 12 -14.91 16.30 -7.45
CA ILE A 12 -14.87 16.52 -5.97
C ILE A 12 -14.05 15.46 -5.20
N ARG A 13 -13.82 14.28 -5.77
CA ARG A 13 -12.98 13.22 -5.17
C ARG A 13 -11.49 13.33 -5.47
N ASP A 14 -11.10 14.12 -6.48
CA ASP A 14 -9.72 14.17 -7.01
C ASP A 14 -9.05 15.54 -6.82
N ARG A 15 -9.54 16.36 -5.89
CA ARG A 15 -8.90 17.63 -5.59
C ARG A 15 -7.61 17.39 -4.85
N MET A 16 -6.49 17.61 -5.53
CA MET A 16 -5.16 17.67 -4.93
C MET A 16 -4.65 19.12 -4.94
N ILE A 17 -4.13 19.56 -3.79
CA ILE A 17 -3.33 20.77 -3.74
C ILE A 17 -1.93 20.39 -4.18
N THR A 18 -1.50 20.91 -5.33
CA THR A 18 -0.15 20.70 -5.82
C THR A 18 0.69 21.96 -5.58
N ILE A 19 1.80 21.78 -4.88
CA ILE A 19 2.79 22.84 -4.70
C ILE A 19 3.88 22.60 -5.75
N ARG A 20 4.02 23.53 -6.69
CA ARG A 20 5.14 23.52 -7.63
C ARG A 20 6.35 24.15 -6.97
N VAL A 21 7.44 23.40 -6.94
CA VAL A 21 8.73 23.87 -6.42
C VAL A 21 9.68 24.05 -7.58
N GLU A 22 10.31 25.20 -7.69
CA GLU A 22 11.33 25.48 -8.70
C GLU A 22 12.70 25.50 -8.02
N GLY A 23 13.64 24.75 -8.59
CA GLY A 23 15.01 24.63 -8.11
C GLY A 23 15.37 23.20 -7.72
N ASP A 24 16.68 22.96 -7.58
CA ASP A 24 17.21 21.65 -7.16
C ASP A 24 17.44 21.66 -5.64
N GLU A 25 16.50 21.07 -4.90
CA GLU A 25 16.49 21.09 -3.44
C GLU A 25 17.18 19.86 -2.86
N TRP A 26 18.50 19.88 -2.92
CA TRP A 26 19.25 18.91 -2.17
C TRP A 26 19.28 19.35 -0.69
N GLU A 27 18.66 18.55 0.16
CA GLU A 27 18.78 18.68 1.60
C GLU A 27 20.26 18.47 1.99
N PRO A 28 20.98 19.49 2.48
CA PRO A 28 22.41 19.36 2.78
C PRO A 28 22.70 18.36 3.91
N SER A 29 21.71 18.07 4.75
CA SER A 29 21.81 17.17 5.89
C SER A 29 21.72 15.67 5.51
N ILE A 30 21.34 15.35 4.26
CA ILE A 30 21.22 13.95 3.82
C ILE A 30 22.60 13.32 3.69
N ASP A 31 22.81 12.21 4.41
CA ASP A 31 24.01 11.38 4.25
C ASP A 31 23.95 10.55 2.96
N ARG A 32 24.79 10.92 1.98
CA ARG A 32 24.91 10.25 0.67
C ARG A 32 26.09 9.30 0.59
N THR A 33 26.75 9.02 1.71
CA THR A 33 27.86 8.07 1.70
C THR A 33 27.38 6.69 1.22
N PRO A 34 28.12 6.03 0.32
CA PRO A 34 27.79 4.69 -0.12
C PRO A 34 27.79 3.67 1.02
N GLY A 35 26.98 2.62 0.86
CA GLY A 35 26.93 1.51 1.79
C GLY A 35 25.83 1.62 2.84
N VAL A 36 25.61 0.48 3.51
CA VAL A 36 24.57 0.32 4.53
C VAL A 36 25.15 0.57 5.92
N VAL A 37 24.56 1.50 6.65
CA VAL A 37 24.89 1.77 8.05
C VAL A 37 24.13 0.77 8.92
N ARG A 38 24.86 -0.16 9.53
CA ARG A 38 24.29 -1.30 10.31
C ARG A 38 24.05 -0.99 11.76
N GLU A 39 24.90 -0.12 12.35
CA GLU A 39 24.79 0.25 13.75
C GLU A 39 23.63 1.22 13.99
N ILE A 40 22.79 0.92 15.00
CA ILE A 40 21.63 1.72 15.34
C ILE A 40 21.91 2.47 16.63
N GLY A 41 22.49 3.66 16.54
CA GLY A 41 22.82 4.51 17.69
C GLY A 41 21.60 5.16 18.32
N ALA A 42 20.58 5.55 17.53
CA ALA A 42 19.40 6.28 17.99
C ALA A 42 18.57 5.51 19.05
N SER A 43 18.04 6.23 20.05
CA SER A 43 17.11 5.70 21.04
C SER A 43 15.72 5.43 20.41
N PRO A 44 14.82 4.65 21.07
CA PRO A 44 13.46 4.46 20.58
C PRO A 44 12.71 5.76 20.32
N GLU A 45 12.83 6.73 21.20
CA GLU A 45 12.19 8.05 21.10
C GLU A 45 12.76 8.86 19.93
N GLU A 46 14.08 8.85 19.76
CA GLU A 46 14.74 9.50 18.62
C GLU A 46 14.35 8.86 17.28
N ILE A 47 14.19 7.53 17.23
CA ILE A 47 13.71 6.83 16.04
C ILE A 47 12.31 7.30 15.67
N ILE A 48 11.38 7.36 16.62
CA ILE A 48 10.00 7.81 16.38
C ILE A 48 9.97 9.28 15.95
N ALA A 49 10.80 10.13 16.56
CA ALA A 49 10.94 11.55 16.18
C ALA A 49 11.43 11.69 14.73
N LYS A 50 12.49 10.98 14.35
CA LYS A 50 13.02 10.98 12.98
C LYS A 50 12.02 10.48 11.95
N ILE A 51 11.27 9.40 12.26
CA ILE A 51 10.19 8.89 11.39
C ILE A 51 9.12 9.96 11.16
N ARG A 52 8.76 10.73 12.21
CA ARG A 52 7.77 11.81 12.14
C ARG A 52 8.29 12.99 11.31
N GLU A 53 9.50 13.46 11.59
CA GLU A 53 10.14 14.58 10.86
C GLU A 53 10.34 14.25 9.38
N ALA A 54 10.73 13.03 9.07
CA ALA A 54 10.87 12.54 7.69
C ALA A 54 9.53 12.35 6.96
N GLY A 55 8.39 12.55 7.64
CA GLY A 55 7.06 12.46 7.04
C GLY A 55 6.70 11.07 6.54
N ILE A 56 7.17 10.00 7.22
CA ILE A 56 6.96 8.62 6.77
C ILE A 56 5.52 8.20 7.05
N VAL A 57 4.89 7.64 6.01
CA VAL A 57 3.55 7.05 6.04
C VAL A 57 3.59 5.61 5.53
N GLY A 58 2.53 4.85 5.77
CA GLY A 58 2.38 3.52 5.20
C GLY A 58 2.32 3.56 3.69
N MET A 59 3.32 3.00 3.00
CA MET A 59 3.49 3.06 1.54
C MET A 59 2.77 1.92 0.80
N GLY A 60 2.14 1.01 1.52
CA GLY A 60 1.34 -0.08 0.96
C GLY A 60 -0.10 0.31 0.56
N GLY A 61 -0.41 1.60 0.43
CA GLY A 61 -1.69 2.11 -0.08
C GLY A 61 -2.52 2.94 0.91
N ALA A 62 -2.61 2.55 2.18
CA ALA A 62 -3.49 3.21 3.15
C ALA A 62 -2.98 4.57 3.68
N GLY A 63 -1.68 4.85 3.58
CA GLY A 63 -1.09 6.13 3.99
C GLY A 63 -1.14 6.44 5.49
N TYR A 64 -1.36 5.45 6.33
CA TYR A 64 -1.45 5.67 7.77
C TYR A 64 -0.10 6.17 8.32
N PRO A 65 -0.07 7.22 9.16
CA PRO A 65 1.19 7.77 9.66
C PRO A 65 2.01 6.73 10.44
N THR A 66 3.21 6.44 9.96
CA THR A 66 4.09 5.42 10.56
C THR A 66 4.47 5.74 12.00
N PRO A 67 4.74 7.01 12.42
CA PRO A 67 5.05 7.31 13.81
C PRO A 67 3.91 6.97 14.77
N ILE A 68 2.64 7.11 14.34
CA ILE A 68 1.48 6.72 15.17
C ILE A 68 1.41 5.19 15.30
N LYS A 69 1.65 4.47 14.20
CA LYS A 69 1.62 3.00 14.20
C LYS A 69 2.77 2.39 15.02
N THR A 70 3.91 3.10 15.13
CA THR A 70 5.09 2.67 15.88
C THR A 70 5.01 3.06 17.35
N ALA A 71 4.29 4.14 17.69
CA ALA A 71 4.05 4.54 19.08
C ALA A 71 2.93 3.69 19.69
N VAL A 72 3.26 2.47 20.11
CA VAL A 72 2.30 1.53 20.70
C VAL A 72 1.85 2.03 22.07
N PRO A 73 0.54 2.08 22.37
CA PRO A 73 0.04 2.42 23.71
C PRO A 73 0.57 1.48 24.78
N ALA A 74 0.84 1.99 25.96
CA ALA A 74 1.45 1.22 27.09
C ALA A 74 0.61 0.02 27.56
N ASP A 75 -0.70 0.03 27.28
CA ASP A 75 -1.63 -1.06 27.59
C ASP A 75 -1.60 -2.19 26.56
N LYS A 76 -0.88 -2.02 25.43
CA LYS A 76 -0.74 -3.01 24.36
C LYS A 76 0.64 -3.66 24.41
N LYS A 77 0.66 -4.98 24.36
CA LYS A 77 1.91 -5.74 24.27
C LYS A 77 2.11 -6.24 22.84
N VAL A 78 3.07 -5.65 22.16
CA VAL A 78 3.51 -6.09 20.81
C VAL A 78 4.71 -7.01 20.98
N ASP A 79 4.76 -8.09 20.21
CA ASP A 79 5.84 -9.09 20.22
C ASP A 79 6.34 -9.46 18.81
N CYS A 80 5.63 -9.01 17.75
CA CYS A 80 5.96 -9.37 16.38
C CYS A 80 5.81 -8.16 15.43
N LEU A 81 6.89 -7.89 14.69
CA LEU A 81 6.86 -7.01 13.51
C LEU A 81 6.76 -7.86 12.24
N ILE A 82 5.76 -7.61 11.41
CA ILE A 82 5.63 -8.22 10.09
C ILE A 82 5.97 -7.16 9.03
N VAL A 83 7.03 -7.41 8.28
CA VAL A 83 7.42 -6.61 7.11
C VAL A 83 6.73 -7.21 5.89
N ASN A 84 5.77 -6.48 5.36
CA ASN A 84 4.91 -6.91 4.26
C ASN A 84 5.60 -6.67 2.91
N GLY A 85 6.11 -7.73 2.29
CA GLY A 85 6.67 -7.79 0.93
C GLY A 85 5.83 -8.65 -0.01
N ILE A 86 4.55 -8.86 0.29
CA ILE A 86 3.67 -9.73 -0.50
C ILE A 86 3.38 -9.14 -1.88
N GLU A 87 3.09 -7.83 -1.97
CA GLU A 87 2.77 -7.14 -3.23
C GLU A 87 1.79 -7.97 -4.11
N CYS A 88 0.60 -8.27 -3.53
CA CYS A 88 -0.38 -9.17 -4.15
C CYS A 88 -1.20 -8.55 -5.30
N GLU A 89 -1.12 -7.24 -5.52
CA GLU A 89 -1.78 -6.57 -6.64
C GLU A 89 -1.12 -6.96 -7.97
N PRO A 90 -1.88 -7.44 -8.98
CA PRO A 90 -1.33 -7.71 -10.31
C PRO A 90 -0.70 -6.47 -10.94
N TYR A 91 0.24 -6.68 -11.85
CA TYR A 91 0.98 -5.63 -12.58
C TYR A 91 1.96 -4.80 -11.75
N LEU A 92 1.99 -4.91 -10.43
CA LEU A 92 2.94 -4.19 -9.57
C LEU A 92 4.18 -5.03 -9.27
N THR A 93 5.35 -4.39 -9.30
CA THR A 93 6.66 -5.01 -9.01
C THR A 93 7.61 -4.05 -8.27
N ALA A 94 7.10 -2.94 -7.75
CA ALA A 94 7.90 -1.94 -7.05
C ALA A 94 8.52 -2.48 -5.76
N ASP A 95 7.75 -3.23 -4.97
CA ASP A 95 8.21 -3.83 -3.73
C ASP A 95 9.15 -5.01 -3.99
N ASP A 96 8.90 -5.82 -5.04
CA ASP A 96 9.80 -6.89 -5.47
C ASP A 96 11.19 -6.34 -5.82
N ARG A 97 11.25 -5.31 -6.67
CA ARG A 97 12.51 -4.66 -7.04
C ARG A 97 13.22 -4.05 -5.84
N LEU A 98 12.47 -3.42 -4.95
CA LEU A 98 13.03 -2.85 -3.73
C LEU A 98 13.64 -3.94 -2.83
N MET A 99 12.97 -5.08 -2.68
CA MET A 99 13.49 -6.23 -1.91
C MET A 99 14.76 -6.82 -2.51
N VAL A 100 14.92 -6.81 -3.84
CA VAL A 100 16.13 -7.27 -4.51
C VAL A 100 17.28 -6.26 -4.36
N GLU A 101 17.00 -4.98 -4.61
CA GLU A 101 18.05 -3.94 -4.71
C GLU A 101 18.42 -3.32 -3.36
N LYS A 102 17.50 -3.33 -2.38
CA LYS A 102 17.65 -2.68 -1.07
C LYS A 102 17.45 -3.65 0.11
N ALA A 103 17.64 -4.95 -0.12
CA ALA A 103 17.40 -6.00 0.86
C ALA A 103 18.04 -5.71 2.23
N GLU A 104 19.32 -5.33 2.28
CA GLU A 104 20.02 -5.06 3.54
C GLU A 104 19.47 -3.81 4.24
N GLN A 105 19.09 -2.77 3.49
CA GLN A 105 18.44 -1.58 4.06
C GLN A 105 17.10 -1.93 4.70
N ILE A 106 16.31 -2.79 4.06
CA ILE A 106 15.03 -3.28 4.60
C ILE A 106 15.26 -4.06 5.90
N ILE A 107 16.26 -4.94 5.95
CA ILE A 107 16.60 -5.73 7.13
C ILE A 107 17.04 -4.82 8.29
N VAL A 108 17.90 -3.85 8.04
CA VAL A 108 18.31 -2.87 9.07
C VAL A 108 17.11 -1.99 9.48
N GLY A 109 16.29 -1.57 8.53
CA GLY A 109 15.04 -0.83 8.82
C GLY A 109 14.09 -1.61 9.72
N ALA A 110 13.96 -2.92 9.51
CA ALA A 110 13.20 -3.80 10.41
C ALA A 110 13.80 -3.85 11.82
N LYS A 111 15.13 -3.91 11.95
CA LYS A 111 15.82 -3.82 13.25
C LYS A 111 15.64 -2.46 13.95
N ILE A 112 15.62 -1.37 13.19
CA ILE A 112 15.32 -0.04 13.70
C ILE A 112 13.90 -0.01 14.30
N LEU A 113 12.93 -0.55 13.57
CA LEU A 113 11.55 -0.65 14.06
C LEU A 113 11.43 -1.58 15.26
N ASN A 114 12.14 -2.71 15.26
CA ASN A 114 12.20 -3.60 16.45
C ASN A 114 12.71 -2.84 17.68
N LYS A 115 13.76 -2.03 17.54
CA LYS A 115 14.31 -1.20 18.63
C LYS A 115 13.29 -0.18 19.10
N ALA A 116 12.60 0.51 18.17
CA ALA A 116 11.56 1.48 18.52
C ALA A 116 10.36 0.86 19.23
N LEU A 117 10.00 -0.39 18.89
CA LEU A 117 8.89 -1.15 19.47
C LEU A 117 9.29 -1.92 20.74
N GLY A 118 10.58 -1.98 21.10
CA GLY A 118 11.08 -2.76 22.24
C GLY A 118 10.96 -4.28 22.05
N ILE A 119 10.97 -4.77 20.80
CA ILE A 119 10.81 -6.18 20.45
C ILE A 119 12.05 -6.75 19.76
N GLN A 120 12.13 -8.09 19.66
CA GLN A 120 13.30 -8.76 19.10
C GLN A 120 13.04 -9.39 17.72
N ASN A 121 11.77 -9.67 17.40
CA ASN A 121 11.42 -10.48 16.24
C ASN A 121 10.76 -9.66 15.14
N ALA A 122 11.30 -9.80 13.93
CA ALA A 122 10.70 -9.33 12.70
C ALA A 122 10.61 -10.46 11.68
N ILE A 123 9.50 -10.54 10.95
CA ILE A 123 9.26 -11.50 9.89
C ILE A 123 9.05 -10.72 8.60
N ILE A 124 9.90 -10.94 7.61
CA ILE A 124 9.72 -10.41 6.24
C ILE A 124 8.91 -11.45 5.49
N ALA A 125 7.64 -11.15 5.23
CA ALA A 125 6.75 -12.01 4.45
C ALA A 125 6.87 -11.69 2.97
N VAL A 126 7.13 -12.70 2.13
CA VAL A 126 7.37 -12.54 0.68
C VAL A 126 6.58 -13.61 -0.07
N ASP A 127 5.94 -13.24 -1.18
CA ASP A 127 5.25 -14.19 -2.05
C ASP A 127 6.24 -15.15 -2.74
N GLU A 128 5.83 -16.43 -2.90
CA GLU A 128 6.62 -17.47 -3.56
C GLU A 128 6.96 -17.16 -5.03
N ASN A 129 6.19 -16.29 -5.68
CA ASN A 129 6.43 -15.83 -7.05
C ASN A 129 7.57 -14.79 -7.19
N LYS A 130 8.30 -14.48 -6.09
CA LYS A 130 9.41 -13.53 -6.04
C LYS A 130 10.75 -14.23 -5.69
N PRO A 131 11.23 -15.18 -6.52
CA PRO A 131 12.38 -16.02 -6.16
C PRO A 131 13.66 -15.24 -5.94
N ALA A 132 13.93 -14.20 -6.74
CA ALA A 132 15.12 -13.36 -6.59
C ALA A 132 15.13 -12.60 -5.26
N ALA A 133 14.00 -12.02 -4.85
CA ALA A 133 13.86 -11.34 -3.57
C ALA A 133 14.04 -12.32 -2.40
N ILE A 134 13.45 -13.51 -2.49
CA ILE A 134 13.57 -14.57 -1.47
C ILE A 134 15.03 -14.99 -1.30
N GLU A 135 15.75 -15.22 -2.40
CA GLU A 135 17.15 -15.63 -2.38
C GLU A 135 18.02 -14.56 -1.71
N VAL A 136 17.93 -13.30 -2.16
CA VAL A 136 18.74 -12.20 -1.64
C VAL A 136 18.43 -11.95 -0.17
N LEU A 137 17.15 -11.87 0.22
CA LEU A 137 16.76 -11.65 1.61
C LEU A 137 17.24 -12.78 2.52
N ARG A 138 17.05 -14.05 2.13
CA ARG A 138 17.54 -15.21 2.91
C ARG A 138 19.06 -15.26 3.06
N LYS A 139 19.79 -14.83 2.04
CA LYS A 139 21.24 -14.73 2.09
C LYS A 139 21.69 -13.71 3.12
N ILE A 140 21.11 -12.52 3.11
CA ILE A 140 21.53 -11.41 3.97
C ILE A 140 21.05 -11.60 5.42
N THR A 141 19.83 -12.09 5.64
CA THR A 141 19.26 -12.30 6.99
C THR A 141 20.08 -13.27 7.84
N ARG A 142 20.89 -14.16 7.24
CA ARG A 142 21.82 -15.05 7.98
C ARG A 142 22.79 -14.29 8.90
N SER A 143 23.09 -13.03 8.56
CA SER A 143 23.98 -12.16 9.34
C SER A 143 23.25 -11.29 10.36
N TYR A 144 21.91 -11.43 10.46
CA TYR A 144 21.08 -10.58 11.31
C TYR A 144 20.19 -11.41 12.25
N VAL A 145 20.45 -11.34 13.55
CA VAL A 145 19.63 -12.02 14.55
C VAL A 145 18.28 -11.31 14.71
N GLY A 146 17.20 -12.09 14.82
CA GLY A 146 15.84 -11.59 15.07
C GLY A 146 15.09 -11.12 13.82
N VAL A 147 15.64 -11.33 12.61
CA VAL A 147 14.92 -11.06 11.34
C VAL A 147 14.86 -12.35 10.53
N ASN A 148 13.65 -12.79 10.19
CA ASN A 148 13.42 -14.02 9.45
C ASN A 148 12.66 -13.74 8.15
N VAL A 149 12.83 -14.58 7.14
CA VAL A 149 12.09 -14.53 5.88
C VAL A 149 11.08 -15.67 5.84
N GLN A 150 9.82 -15.36 5.71
CA GLN A 150 8.73 -16.31 5.54
C GLN A 150 8.16 -16.21 4.12
N VAL A 151 8.22 -17.32 3.38
CA VAL A 151 7.64 -17.42 2.04
C VAL A 151 6.18 -17.80 2.15
N MET A 152 5.33 -17.04 1.48
CA MET A 152 3.89 -17.18 1.49
C MET A 152 3.39 -17.66 0.12
N LYS A 153 2.28 -18.39 0.09
CA LYS A 153 1.62 -18.77 -1.16
C LYS A 153 1.10 -17.53 -1.88
N THR A 154 1.33 -17.46 -3.19
CA THR A 154 0.79 -16.36 -4.01
C THR A 154 -0.72 -16.48 -4.12
N LYS A 155 -1.43 -15.54 -3.51
CA LYS A 155 -2.89 -15.40 -3.61
C LYS A 155 -3.33 -13.98 -3.28
N TYR A 156 -4.48 -13.57 -3.80
CA TYR A 156 -5.06 -12.28 -3.51
C TYR A 156 -6.24 -12.40 -2.55
N PRO A 157 -6.38 -11.57 -1.51
CA PRO A 157 -5.53 -10.44 -1.10
C PRO A 157 -4.58 -10.78 0.08
N GLN A 158 -3.62 -11.67 -0.11
CA GLN A 158 -2.68 -12.11 0.93
C GLN A 158 -1.93 -10.97 1.63
N GLY A 159 -1.66 -9.86 0.89
CA GLY A 159 -0.99 -8.66 1.42
C GLY A 159 -1.89 -7.77 2.29
N ALA A 160 -3.18 -8.06 2.41
CA ALA A 160 -4.05 -7.34 3.32
C ALA A 160 -3.64 -7.59 4.78
N GLU A 161 -3.53 -6.53 5.56
CA GLU A 161 -2.90 -6.55 6.89
C GLU A 161 -3.43 -7.65 7.82
N LYS A 162 -4.75 -7.80 7.93
CA LYS A 162 -5.37 -8.81 8.82
C LYS A 162 -5.15 -10.23 8.32
N GLN A 163 -5.29 -10.46 6.99
CA GLN A 163 -5.03 -11.73 6.35
C GLN A 163 -3.56 -12.15 6.50
N LEU A 164 -2.65 -11.18 6.38
CA LEU A 164 -1.23 -11.44 6.52
C LEU A 164 -0.86 -11.82 7.97
N ILE A 165 -1.43 -11.14 8.97
CA ILE A 165 -1.22 -11.48 10.39
C ILE A 165 -1.64 -12.92 10.66
N GLU A 166 -2.83 -13.30 10.25
CA GLU A 166 -3.34 -14.65 10.44
C GLU A 166 -2.46 -15.70 9.74
N ALA A 167 -2.11 -15.45 8.46
CA ALA A 167 -1.29 -16.37 7.69
C ALA A 167 0.14 -16.55 8.23
N VAL A 168 0.73 -15.51 8.84
CA VAL A 168 2.09 -15.53 9.38
C VAL A 168 2.14 -16.04 10.81
N THR A 169 1.16 -15.67 11.64
CA THR A 169 1.21 -15.91 13.09
C THR A 169 0.12 -16.85 13.62
N GLY A 170 -0.91 -17.15 12.82
CA GLY A 170 -2.10 -17.87 13.27
C GLY A 170 -3.02 -17.03 14.17
N ARG A 171 -2.74 -15.72 14.36
CA ARG A 171 -3.56 -14.83 15.19
C ARG A 171 -4.59 -14.12 14.33
N GLU A 172 -5.85 -14.20 14.73
CA GLU A 172 -6.94 -13.48 14.07
C GLU A 172 -7.16 -12.12 14.73
N VAL A 173 -7.23 -11.04 13.91
CA VAL A 173 -7.57 -9.70 14.38
C VAL A 173 -9.08 -9.54 14.41
N PRO A 174 -9.71 -9.44 15.60
CA PRO A 174 -11.16 -9.38 15.71
C PRO A 174 -11.78 -8.17 15.02
N SER A 175 -13.09 -8.25 14.74
CA SER A 175 -13.87 -7.13 14.20
C SER A 175 -13.70 -5.87 15.06
N GLY A 176 -13.45 -4.73 14.42
CA GLY A 176 -13.24 -3.44 15.10
C GLY A 176 -11.91 -3.30 15.86
N LYS A 177 -11.07 -4.34 15.92
CA LYS A 177 -9.76 -4.31 16.58
C LYS A 177 -8.63 -4.01 15.60
N LEU A 178 -7.48 -3.62 16.17
CA LEU A 178 -6.26 -3.28 15.46
C LEU A 178 -5.21 -4.41 15.57
N PRO A 179 -4.22 -4.49 14.68
CA PRO A 179 -3.12 -5.45 14.74
C PRO A 179 -2.40 -5.49 16.11
N ALA A 180 -2.22 -4.35 16.75
CA ALA A 180 -1.62 -4.26 18.09
C ALA A 180 -2.42 -4.99 19.19
N ASP A 181 -3.75 -5.17 19.00
CA ASP A 181 -4.59 -5.94 19.94
C ASP A 181 -4.24 -7.44 19.96
N VAL A 182 -3.61 -7.92 18.91
CA VAL A 182 -3.11 -9.30 18.78
C VAL A 182 -1.58 -9.38 18.81
N GLY A 183 -0.91 -8.33 19.29
CA GLY A 183 0.54 -8.29 19.48
C GLY A 183 1.35 -8.07 18.21
N CYS A 184 0.72 -7.67 17.08
CA CYS A 184 1.39 -7.52 15.80
C CYS A 184 1.43 -6.06 15.34
N ILE A 185 2.53 -5.70 14.67
CA ILE A 185 2.62 -4.48 13.85
C ILE A 185 3.00 -4.91 12.44
N VAL A 186 2.31 -4.38 11.42
CA VAL A 186 2.61 -4.66 10.02
C VAL A 186 3.10 -3.39 9.34
N GLN A 187 4.22 -3.47 8.61
CA GLN A 187 4.79 -2.36 7.85
C GLN A 187 5.16 -2.84 6.44
N ASN A 188 4.80 -2.09 5.40
CA ASN A 188 5.20 -2.40 4.03
C ASN A 188 6.73 -2.28 3.85
N VAL A 189 7.35 -3.08 2.97
CA VAL A 189 8.81 -3.05 2.71
C VAL A 189 9.31 -1.67 2.30
N GLY A 190 8.55 -0.91 1.49
CA GLY A 190 8.91 0.46 1.12
C GLY A 190 8.92 1.41 2.32
N THR A 191 7.95 1.25 3.24
CA THR A 191 7.91 2.00 4.50
C THR A 191 9.14 1.67 5.37
N VAL A 192 9.49 0.38 5.48
CA VAL A 192 10.65 -0.06 6.26
C VAL A 192 11.95 0.47 5.67
N ASN A 193 12.08 0.47 4.34
CA ASN A 193 13.23 1.10 3.67
C ASN A 193 13.28 2.62 3.95
N ALA A 194 12.15 3.32 3.88
CA ALA A 194 12.10 4.75 4.20
C ALA A 194 12.48 5.05 5.66
N VAL A 195 12.12 4.16 6.60
CA VAL A 195 12.57 4.25 8.00
C VAL A 195 14.08 4.13 8.11
N TYR A 196 14.70 3.16 7.39
CA TYR A 196 16.15 3.07 7.31
C TYR A 196 16.76 4.37 6.78
N GLU A 197 16.26 4.89 5.67
CA GLU A 197 16.77 6.13 5.05
C GLU A 197 16.65 7.34 5.99
N ALA A 198 15.54 7.47 6.71
CA ALA A 198 15.33 8.56 7.66
C ALA A 198 16.27 8.47 8.87
N VAL A 199 16.42 7.30 9.47
CA VAL A 199 17.17 7.14 10.72
C VAL A 199 18.67 7.10 10.48
N GLN A 200 19.11 6.39 9.44
CA GLN A 200 20.53 6.15 9.15
C GLN A 200 21.13 7.14 8.15
N LYS A 201 20.33 7.70 7.27
CA LYS A 201 20.79 8.60 6.19
C LYS A 201 20.23 10.03 6.30
N ASN A 202 19.44 10.30 7.33
CA ASN A 202 18.77 11.58 7.52
C ASN A 202 17.99 12.04 6.28
N LYS A 203 17.43 11.07 5.52
CA LYS A 203 16.74 11.32 4.27
C LYS A 203 15.23 11.29 4.48
N PRO A 204 14.51 12.40 4.31
CA PRO A 204 13.05 12.43 4.39
C PRO A 204 12.40 11.67 3.23
N LEU A 205 11.11 11.33 3.40
CA LEU A 205 10.34 10.62 2.37
C LEU A 205 9.89 11.60 1.27
N PHE A 206 10.74 11.88 0.30
CA PHE A 206 10.44 12.71 -0.86
C PHE A 206 10.46 11.96 -2.19
N GLU A 207 10.86 10.69 -2.18
CA GLU A 207 10.84 9.83 -3.35
C GLU A 207 10.44 8.39 -3.00
N ARG A 208 9.97 7.64 -3.98
CA ARG A 208 9.60 6.24 -3.83
C ARG A 208 9.75 5.46 -5.14
N VAL A 209 9.79 4.14 -5.06
CA VAL A 209 9.68 3.28 -6.24
C VAL A 209 8.23 3.22 -6.70
N VAL A 210 8.02 3.37 -8.01
CA VAL A 210 6.71 3.31 -8.68
C VAL A 210 6.81 2.38 -9.89
N THR A 211 5.91 1.44 -10.01
CA THR A 211 5.76 0.60 -11.19
C THR A 211 4.95 1.36 -12.26
N VAL A 212 5.41 1.38 -13.49
CA VAL A 212 4.59 1.82 -14.64
C VAL A 212 4.44 0.63 -15.58
N SER A 213 3.22 0.15 -15.77
CA SER A 213 2.95 -1.08 -16.51
C SER A 213 1.54 -1.07 -17.12
N GLY A 214 1.11 -2.19 -17.69
CA GLY A 214 -0.16 -2.33 -18.42
C GLY A 214 0.08 -2.54 -19.90
N ASP A 215 -0.95 -2.89 -20.62
CA ASP A 215 -0.88 -3.23 -22.06
C ASP A 215 -0.68 -2.02 -22.98
N ALA A 216 -0.89 -0.80 -22.48
CA ALA A 216 -0.57 0.43 -23.17
C ALA A 216 0.83 0.99 -22.85
N ALA A 217 1.65 0.27 -22.08
CA ALA A 217 3.05 0.58 -21.83
C ALA A 217 3.94 -0.32 -22.70
N GLU A 218 4.70 0.23 -23.65
CA GLU A 218 5.57 -0.57 -24.52
C GLU A 218 6.74 -1.19 -23.74
N THR A 219 7.30 -0.44 -22.79
CA THR A 219 8.45 -0.86 -21.97
C THR A 219 8.14 -0.73 -20.47
N PRO A 220 7.31 -1.64 -19.90
CA PRO A 220 6.97 -1.61 -18.48
C PRO A 220 8.21 -1.56 -17.60
N SER A 221 8.24 -0.67 -16.60
CA SER A 221 9.44 -0.43 -15.78
C SER A 221 9.11 0.05 -14.37
N ASN A 222 10.08 -0.13 -13.46
CA ASN A 222 10.04 0.48 -12.14
C ASN A 222 10.96 1.70 -12.11
N PHE A 223 10.50 2.79 -11.52
CA PHE A 223 11.24 4.05 -11.43
C PHE A 223 11.37 4.50 -9.97
N MET A 224 12.55 5.01 -9.61
CA MET A 224 12.68 5.84 -8.41
C MET A 224 12.17 7.24 -8.75
N VAL A 225 11.09 7.68 -8.13
CA VAL A 225 10.35 8.88 -8.53
C VAL A 225 10.23 9.84 -7.35
N ARG A 226 10.51 11.11 -7.58
CA ARG A 226 10.21 12.18 -6.61
C ARG A 226 8.69 12.36 -6.49
N ILE A 227 8.23 12.52 -5.27
CA ILE A 227 6.83 12.85 -4.97
C ILE A 227 6.52 14.21 -5.61
N GLY A 228 5.37 14.30 -6.29
CA GLY A 228 4.98 15.47 -7.09
C GLY A 228 5.30 15.35 -8.60
N THR A 229 6.07 14.35 -9.02
CA THR A 229 6.32 14.12 -10.46
C THR A 229 5.00 13.83 -11.18
N PRO A 230 4.67 14.52 -12.28
CA PRO A 230 3.47 14.23 -13.06
C PRO A 230 3.51 12.83 -13.67
N ALA A 231 2.38 12.13 -13.69
CA ALA A 231 2.28 10.80 -14.29
C ALA A 231 2.62 10.81 -15.79
N SER A 232 2.27 11.90 -16.51
CA SER A 232 2.61 12.09 -17.92
C SER A 232 4.10 11.95 -18.20
N PHE A 233 4.97 12.40 -17.28
CA PHE A 233 6.42 12.23 -17.42
C PHE A 233 6.80 10.75 -17.38
N LEU A 234 6.22 9.97 -16.48
CA LEU A 234 6.51 8.53 -16.36
C LEU A 234 5.90 7.75 -17.54
N ILE A 235 4.72 8.12 -17.99
CA ILE A 235 4.07 7.54 -19.17
C ILE A 235 4.96 7.70 -20.40
N SER A 236 5.58 8.87 -20.59
CA SER A 236 6.52 9.09 -21.70
C SER A 236 7.78 8.22 -21.61
N LYS A 237 8.21 7.85 -20.40
CA LYS A 237 9.40 6.99 -20.17
C LYS A 237 9.17 5.53 -20.52
N VAL A 238 7.93 5.07 -20.50
CA VAL A 238 7.54 3.71 -20.92
C VAL A 238 7.00 3.67 -22.35
N HIS A 239 7.21 4.74 -23.12
CA HIS A 239 6.73 4.90 -24.50
C HIS A 239 5.21 4.70 -24.63
N GLY A 240 4.45 5.04 -23.57
CA GLY A 240 3.00 5.03 -23.60
C GLY A 240 2.46 6.11 -24.54
N ASN A 241 1.64 5.71 -25.52
CA ASN A 241 0.98 6.63 -26.41
C ASN A 241 -0.32 7.13 -25.78
N PRO A 242 -0.45 8.43 -25.39
CA PRO A 242 -1.67 8.94 -24.75
C PRO A 242 -2.94 8.71 -25.57
N ALA A 243 -2.85 8.64 -26.91
CA ALA A 243 -4.00 8.40 -27.77
C ALA A 243 -4.54 6.95 -27.71
N GLU A 244 -3.73 6.00 -27.24
CA GLU A 244 -4.11 4.59 -27.09
C GLU A 244 -4.52 4.22 -25.66
N ILE A 245 -4.34 5.15 -24.72
CA ILE A 245 -4.64 4.90 -23.28
C ILE A 245 -6.11 5.19 -23.03
N GLY A 246 -6.90 4.14 -22.85
CA GLY A 246 -8.30 4.25 -22.45
C GLY A 246 -8.51 4.41 -20.96
N LYS A 247 -7.55 3.92 -20.14
CA LYS A 247 -7.66 3.98 -18.69
C LYS A 247 -6.32 4.07 -17.99
N ILE A 248 -6.24 4.97 -17.00
CA ILE A 248 -5.10 5.10 -16.10
C ILE A 248 -5.55 4.76 -14.68
N ILE A 249 -4.78 3.90 -14.00
CA ILE A 249 -5.03 3.55 -12.59
C ILE A 249 -3.79 3.86 -11.76
N PHE A 250 -3.96 4.62 -10.69
CA PHE A 250 -2.94 4.81 -9.66
C PHE A 250 -3.07 3.70 -8.60
N GLY A 251 -2.02 2.91 -8.43
CA GLY A 251 -2.03 1.67 -7.63
C GLY A 251 -2.24 0.43 -8.48
N GLY A 252 -2.72 -0.65 -7.88
CA GLY A 252 -3.05 -1.90 -8.58
C GLY A 252 -4.45 -1.92 -9.17
N PRO A 253 -4.80 -2.92 -10.01
CA PRO A 253 -6.08 -2.96 -10.69
C PRO A 253 -7.26 -3.28 -9.77
N MET A 254 -6.99 -3.86 -8.58
CA MET A 254 -8.03 -4.30 -7.65
C MET A 254 -8.42 -3.21 -6.63
N MET A 255 -7.45 -2.47 -6.09
CA MET A 255 -7.65 -1.47 -5.04
C MET A 255 -7.28 -0.04 -5.48
N GLY A 256 -6.67 0.12 -6.64
CA GLY A 256 -6.25 1.42 -7.17
C GLY A 256 -7.42 2.34 -7.53
N THR A 257 -7.07 3.57 -7.89
CA THR A 257 -8.04 4.62 -8.26
C THR A 257 -7.80 5.04 -9.70
N SER A 258 -8.86 5.06 -10.51
CA SER A 258 -8.78 5.57 -11.89
C SER A 258 -8.52 7.07 -11.87
N ALA A 259 -7.59 7.54 -12.70
CA ALA A 259 -7.30 8.95 -12.90
C ALA A 259 -7.84 9.44 -14.25
N VAL A 260 -8.44 10.62 -14.25
CA VAL A 260 -8.89 11.30 -15.46
C VAL A 260 -7.79 12.20 -16.02
N ASN A 261 -6.90 12.69 -15.15
CA ASN A 261 -5.84 13.62 -15.53
C ASN A 261 -4.47 12.94 -15.54
N ILE A 262 -3.90 12.85 -16.72
CA ILE A 262 -2.54 12.30 -16.96
C ILE A 262 -1.43 13.10 -16.25
N ASN A 263 -1.69 14.35 -15.86
CA ASN A 263 -0.76 15.20 -15.11
C ASN A 263 -0.93 15.08 -13.58
N ALA A 264 -1.78 14.16 -13.11
CA ALA A 264 -1.89 13.90 -11.68
C ALA A 264 -0.50 13.57 -11.09
N PRO A 265 -0.09 14.18 -9.97
CA PRO A 265 1.23 13.97 -9.40
C PRO A 265 1.34 12.64 -8.67
N ILE A 266 2.54 12.05 -8.68
CA ILE A 266 2.89 10.94 -7.81
C ILE A 266 2.83 11.40 -6.37
N THR A 267 2.15 10.62 -5.54
CA THR A 267 2.06 10.84 -4.10
C THR A 267 2.84 9.76 -3.33
N LYS A 268 2.94 9.92 -2.01
CA LYS A 268 3.51 8.88 -1.12
C LYS A 268 2.77 7.54 -1.23
N LEU A 269 1.53 7.53 -1.72
CA LEU A 269 0.67 6.34 -1.83
C LEU A 269 0.71 5.67 -3.20
N SER A 270 1.26 6.33 -4.21
CA SER A 270 1.26 5.85 -5.60
C SER A 270 2.27 4.72 -5.80
N SER A 271 1.87 3.46 -5.57
CA SER A 271 2.73 2.27 -5.78
C SER A 271 2.92 1.93 -7.27
N GLY A 272 1.98 2.33 -8.12
CA GLY A 272 2.04 2.09 -9.56
C GLY A 272 1.16 3.03 -10.36
N ILE A 273 1.42 3.04 -11.66
CA ILE A 273 0.58 3.63 -12.70
C ILE A 273 0.33 2.53 -13.72
N LEU A 274 -0.92 2.13 -13.88
CA LEU A 274 -1.32 1.14 -14.86
C LEU A 274 -2.00 1.81 -16.05
N LEU A 275 -1.56 1.45 -17.23
CA LEU A 275 -2.02 2.00 -18.51
C LEU A 275 -2.73 0.90 -19.28
N PHE A 276 -4.03 1.04 -19.47
CA PHE A 276 -4.83 0.07 -20.22
C PHE A 276 -5.38 0.69 -21.51
N LYS A 277 -5.41 -0.12 -22.58
CA LYS A 277 -6.06 0.24 -23.85
C LYS A 277 -7.58 0.23 -23.71
N ASP A 278 -8.26 0.88 -24.63
CA ASP A 278 -9.72 1.05 -24.57
C ASP A 278 -10.51 -0.26 -24.53
N ASP A 279 -10.05 -1.29 -25.24
CA ASP A 279 -10.70 -2.60 -25.29
C ASP A 279 -10.72 -3.31 -23.94
N ILE A 280 -9.66 -3.17 -23.11
CA ILE A 280 -9.59 -3.72 -21.76
C ILE A 280 -10.28 -2.80 -20.74
N SER A 281 -10.30 -1.50 -21.01
CA SER A 281 -10.90 -0.51 -20.11
C SER A 281 -12.44 -0.53 -20.11
N PHE A 282 -13.06 -1.19 -21.10
CA PHE A 282 -14.50 -1.25 -21.24
C PHE A 282 -15.16 -1.87 -20.02
N LYS A 283 -16.07 -1.14 -19.38
CA LYS A 283 -16.89 -1.60 -18.27
C LYS A 283 -18.30 -1.90 -18.81
N PRO A 284 -18.65 -3.17 -19.01
CA PRO A 284 -19.99 -3.51 -19.44
C PRO A 284 -21.03 -3.18 -18.36
N GLU A 285 -22.26 -2.96 -18.82
CA GLU A 285 -23.38 -2.59 -17.95
C GLU A 285 -23.67 -3.61 -16.86
N GLU A 286 -24.07 -3.11 -15.71
CA GLU A 286 -24.57 -3.90 -14.60
C GLU A 286 -25.87 -4.60 -14.97
N THR A 287 -25.99 -5.86 -14.61
CA THR A 287 -27.23 -6.64 -14.78
C THR A 287 -27.81 -7.05 -13.41
N VAL A 288 -29.01 -7.66 -13.43
CA VAL A 288 -29.67 -8.11 -12.21
C VAL A 288 -28.88 -9.21 -11.51
N CYS A 289 -28.82 -9.16 -10.19
CA CYS A 289 -28.15 -10.18 -9.38
C CYS A 289 -28.84 -11.56 -9.55
N ILE A 290 -28.08 -12.54 -10.02
CA ILE A 290 -28.53 -13.92 -10.21
C ILE A 290 -28.42 -14.79 -8.95
N ARG A 291 -28.04 -14.21 -7.81
CA ARG A 291 -27.88 -14.87 -6.49
C ARG A 291 -26.95 -16.10 -6.51
N CYS A 292 -25.89 -16.10 -7.30
CA CYS A 292 -24.96 -17.22 -7.44
C CYS A 292 -24.01 -17.47 -6.24
N GLY A 293 -23.93 -16.56 -5.27
CA GLY A 293 -23.09 -16.69 -4.08
C GLY A 293 -21.59 -16.41 -4.26
N LYS A 294 -21.07 -16.32 -5.50
CA LYS A 294 -19.61 -16.17 -5.76
C LYS A 294 -18.94 -15.02 -5.02
N CYS A 295 -19.65 -13.90 -4.83
CA CYS A 295 -19.11 -12.75 -4.09
C CYS A 295 -18.93 -13.03 -2.58
N VAL A 296 -19.72 -13.95 -2.01
CA VAL A 296 -19.59 -14.40 -0.62
C VAL A 296 -18.39 -15.33 -0.49
N GLU A 297 -18.27 -16.30 -1.40
CA GLU A 297 -17.13 -17.23 -1.43
C GLU A 297 -15.79 -16.53 -1.64
N ALA A 298 -15.77 -15.47 -2.47
CA ALA A 298 -14.57 -14.69 -2.74
C ALA A 298 -14.22 -13.69 -1.63
N CYS A 299 -15.09 -13.48 -0.64
CA CYS A 299 -14.85 -12.49 0.41
C CYS A 299 -13.88 -13.04 1.47
N PRO A 300 -12.67 -12.47 1.60
CA PRO A 300 -11.67 -12.97 2.55
C PRO A 300 -12.03 -12.75 4.02
N VAL A 301 -13.04 -11.93 4.30
CA VAL A 301 -13.54 -11.63 5.66
C VAL A 301 -14.98 -12.12 5.89
N GLY A 302 -15.48 -13.02 5.03
CA GLY A 302 -16.74 -13.71 5.21
C GLY A 302 -18.00 -12.83 5.15
N LEU A 303 -17.95 -11.67 4.48
CA LEU A 303 -19.12 -10.80 4.32
C LEU A 303 -20.08 -11.33 3.24
N MET A 304 -21.28 -10.77 3.21
CA MET A 304 -22.29 -10.96 2.17
C MET A 304 -22.40 -9.72 1.26
N PRO A 305 -21.47 -9.49 0.29
CA PRO A 305 -21.41 -8.24 -0.47
C PRO A 305 -22.69 -7.93 -1.26
N PHE A 306 -23.40 -8.94 -1.77
CA PHE A 306 -24.67 -8.74 -2.47
C PHE A 306 -25.76 -8.23 -1.54
N ALA A 307 -25.84 -8.70 -0.28
CA ALA A 307 -26.80 -8.24 0.70
C ALA A 307 -26.45 -6.81 1.15
N ILE A 308 -25.17 -6.53 1.40
CA ILE A 308 -24.70 -5.16 1.70
C ILE A 308 -25.11 -4.20 0.58
N ALA A 309 -24.88 -4.57 -0.70
CA ALA A 309 -25.25 -3.73 -1.83
C ALA A 309 -26.76 -3.46 -1.91
N SER A 310 -27.63 -4.44 -1.56
CA SER A 310 -29.07 -4.24 -1.47
C SER A 310 -29.42 -3.19 -0.41
N GLN A 311 -28.90 -3.37 0.82
CA GLN A 311 -29.21 -2.44 1.91
C GLN A 311 -28.66 -1.02 1.67
N VAL A 312 -27.54 -0.91 0.98
CA VAL A 312 -27.01 0.41 0.57
C VAL A 312 -27.93 1.10 -0.42
N ARG A 313 -28.51 0.37 -1.38
CA ARG A 313 -29.51 0.91 -2.32
C ARG A 313 -30.79 1.35 -1.61
N ASP A 314 -31.21 0.57 -0.62
CA ASP A 314 -32.43 0.82 0.15
C ASP A 314 -32.22 1.91 1.22
N GLY A 315 -30.98 2.31 1.51
CA GLY A 315 -30.63 3.28 2.55
C GLY A 315 -30.79 2.75 3.98
N ASP A 316 -30.83 1.42 4.16
CA ASP A 316 -30.99 0.80 5.48
C ASP A 316 -29.67 0.67 6.25
N TYR A 317 -29.33 1.73 6.96
CA TYR A 317 -28.09 1.80 7.77
C TYR A 317 -28.07 0.79 8.92
N HIS A 318 -29.23 0.42 9.47
CA HIS A 318 -29.33 -0.52 10.57
C HIS A 318 -28.91 -1.92 10.11
N GLU A 319 -29.45 -2.39 8.98
CA GLU A 319 -29.10 -3.67 8.40
C GLU A 319 -27.67 -3.70 7.86
N MET A 320 -27.16 -2.61 7.27
CA MET A 320 -25.75 -2.52 6.87
C MET A 320 -24.79 -2.77 8.05
N LYS A 321 -25.12 -2.26 9.25
CA LYS A 321 -24.33 -2.48 10.46
C LYS A 321 -24.37 -3.95 10.91
N LYS A 322 -25.54 -4.60 10.85
CA LYS A 322 -25.68 -6.04 11.15
C LYS A 322 -24.94 -6.92 10.16
N LEU A 323 -24.84 -6.49 8.90
CA LEU A 323 -24.05 -7.17 7.86
C LEU A 323 -22.55 -6.88 7.96
N HIS A 324 -22.08 -6.23 9.04
CA HIS A 324 -20.68 -5.96 9.33
C HIS A 324 -19.92 -5.24 8.20
N VAL A 325 -20.58 -4.33 7.47
CA VAL A 325 -19.94 -3.64 6.32
C VAL A 325 -18.64 -2.91 6.70
N LEU A 326 -18.49 -2.50 7.97
CA LEU A 326 -17.27 -1.84 8.47
C LEU A 326 -16.03 -2.75 8.46
N ASP A 327 -16.22 -4.07 8.46
CA ASP A 327 -15.12 -5.04 8.38
C ASP A 327 -14.62 -5.26 6.95
N CYS A 328 -15.30 -4.70 5.94
CA CYS A 328 -14.85 -4.76 4.56
C CYS A 328 -13.45 -4.15 4.41
N ILE A 329 -12.49 -4.93 3.91
CA ILE A 329 -11.10 -4.50 3.65
C ILE A 329 -10.92 -3.85 2.27
N GLU A 330 -12.00 -3.67 1.52
CA GLU A 330 -12.04 -2.98 0.22
C GLU A 330 -11.15 -3.62 -0.86
N CYS A 331 -10.93 -4.92 -0.80
CA CYS A 331 -10.04 -5.65 -1.70
C CYS A 331 -10.56 -5.83 -3.15
N GLY A 332 -11.83 -5.57 -3.42
CA GLY A 332 -12.41 -5.68 -4.77
C GLY A 332 -12.73 -7.10 -5.25
N SER A 333 -12.37 -8.17 -4.54
CA SER A 333 -12.60 -9.57 -4.97
C SER A 333 -14.06 -9.86 -5.31
N CYS A 334 -15.02 -9.32 -4.55
CA CYS A 334 -16.44 -9.50 -4.78
C CYS A 334 -16.93 -8.85 -6.09
N ALA A 335 -16.41 -7.68 -6.43
CA ALA A 335 -16.75 -6.98 -7.68
C ALA A 335 -16.10 -7.69 -8.89
N TYR A 336 -14.85 -8.12 -8.75
CA TYR A 336 -14.11 -8.83 -9.79
C TYR A 336 -14.80 -10.15 -10.19
N ILE A 337 -15.27 -10.95 -9.22
CA ILE A 337 -15.86 -12.26 -9.49
C ILE A 337 -17.33 -12.18 -9.92
N CYS A 338 -17.98 -11.03 -9.84
CA CYS A 338 -19.42 -10.89 -10.07
C CYS A 338 -19.79 -11.06 -11.56
N PRO A 339 -20.52 -12.14 -11.95
CA PRO A 339 -20.91 -12.33 -13.34
C PRO A 339 -21.96 -11.31 -13.81
N ALA A 340 -22.73 -10.74 -12.89
CA ALA A 340 -23.69 -9.68 -13.15
C ALA A 340 -23.05 -8.27 -13.15
N ARG A 341 -21.72 -8.19 -12.94
CA ARG A 341 -20.92 -6.96 -12.99
C ARG A 341 -21.38 -5.83 -12.06
N ILE A 342 -22.01 -6.22 -10.98
CA ILE A 342 -22.46 -5.28 -9.94
C ILE A 342 -21.22 -4.67 -9.27
N PRO A 343 -21.14 -3.34 -9.12
CA PRO A 343 -20.02 -2.67 -8.48
C PRO A 343 -20.06 -2.83 -6.95
N LEU A 344 -19.97 -4.09 -6.50
CA LEU A 344 -20.12 -4.48 -5.09
C LEU A 344 -19.12 -3.76 -4.16
N LEU A 345 -17.92 -3.50 -4.66
CA LEU A 345 -16.93 -2.75 -3.89
C LEU A 345 -17.39 -1.31 -3.63
N ASP A 346 -17.96 -0.66 -4.64
CA ASP A 346 -18.43 0.73 -4.51
C ASP A 346 -19.58 0.82 -3.53
N TYR A 347 -20.49 -0.15 -3.54
CA TYR A 347 -21.55 -0.25 -2.53
C TYR A 347 -21.02 -0.47 -1.13
N CYS A 348 -20.03 -1.36 -0.95
CA CYS A 348 -19.37 -1.53 0.36
C CYS A 348 -18.70 -0.24 0.84
N LYS A 349 -17.99 0.47 -0.03
CA LYS A 349 -17.38 1.77 0.29
C LYS A 349 -18.41 2.82 0.67
N LEU A 350 -19.49 2.90 -0.09
CA LEU A 350 -20.58 3.82 0.20
C LEU A 350 -21.25 3.52 1.55
N GLY A 351 -21.55 2.25 1.82
CA GLY A 351 -22.13 1.83 3.11
C GLY A 351 -21.22 2.16 4.30
N LYS A 352 -19.90 1.94 4.16
CA LYS A 352 -18.92 2.36 5.18
C LYS A 352 -18.90 3.87 5.40
N TYR A 353 -18.96 4.64 4.32
CA TYR A 353 -18.96 6.11 4.39
C TYR A 353 -20.20 6.63 5.11
N GLU A 354 -21.38 6.15 4.74
CA GLU A 354 -22.65 6.57 5.34
C GLU A 354 -22.72 6.21 6.82
N LEU A 355 -22.30 4.99 7.21
CA LEU A 355 -22.26 4.60 8.62
C LEU A 355 -21.24 5.41 9.46
N LYS A 356 -20.20 5.95 8.86
CA LYS A 356 -19.26 6.84 9.56
C LYS A 356 -19.81 8.25 9.74
N LYS A 357 -20.65 8.71 8.80
CA LYS A 357 -21.33 10.01 8.87
C LYS A 357 -22.43 10.06 9.92
N SER A 358 -23.09 8.92 10.17
CA SER A 358 -24.20 8.81 11.12
C SER A 358 -23.75 8.69 12.59
N LYS A 359 -22.45 8.70 12.85
CA LYS A 359 -21.83 8.80 14.17
C LYS A 359 -21.47 10.24 14.51
#